data_e1eb45048257dcc1b225de39c2a18984
#
_entry.id   e1eb45048257dcc1b225de39c2a18984
#
_cell.length_a   1.000
_cell.length_b   1.000
_cell.length_c   1.000
_cell.angle_alpha   90.00
_cell.angle_beta   90.00
_cell.angle_gamma   90.00
#
_symmetry.space_group_name_H-M   'P 1'
#
loop_
_entity.id
_entity.type
_entity.pdbx_description
1 polymer ?
#
loop_
_entity_poly.entity_id
_entity_poly.type
_entity_poly.pdbx_seq_one_letter_code
_entity_poly.pdbx_strand_id
1 'polypeptide(L)'
;MNYQQITGPSGPIANSFLNWAGSKRSVAKHLLRHQLPTFENYHEPFLGSGAFFFALSSLYKMPRAVLSDRNRHLASTFQAVKEDPESVIRSLRLHELLDSEVHFAGILRDLNNHKTKGTANPDRAAGMIYALAQSFHSFWYETPDGRISLSRRSNPKPFRPKFDRISVASVHLAKAEILAVDFKESMKLVLPNDLVFIDAPYLKKHDKSDPRFYTAKRFTRLDLEELIRLVDSAVCQGTHVIFCWNEKLPETVFDAGTWLDCGRDNVWISFDPLVEGLL
;
A
#
# COMPACT_ATOMS: atom_id res chain seq x y z
N MET A 1 1.48 20.92 20.10
CA MET A 1 1.03 20.38 18.79
C MET A 1 -0.48 20.54 18.69
N ASN A 2 -0.99 20.92 17.50
CA ASN A 2 -2.42 20.86 17.24
C ASN A 2 -2.74 19.46 16.72
N TYR A 3 -3.95 18.95 17.04
CA TYR A 3 -4.36 17.59 16.63
C TYR A 3 -5.48 17.66 15.62
N GLN A 4 -5.44 16.72 14.67
CA GLN A 4 -6.41 16.61 13.60
C GLN A 4 -7.77 16.19 14.19
N GLN A 5 -8.83 16.94 13.85
CA GLN A 5 -10.18 16.53 14.19
C GLN A 5 -10.68 15.45 13.23
N ILE A 6 -11.40 14.46 13.75
CA ILE A 6 -12.08 13.46 12.92
C ILE A 6 -13.17 14.18 12.13
N THR A 7 -12.98 14.25 10.81
CA THR A 7 -13.88 14.96 9.89
C THR A 7 -14.37 14.05 8.76
N GLY A 8 -14.06 12.77 8.84
CA GLY A 8 -14.45 11.77 7.86
C GLY A 8 -15.95 11.47 7.89
N PRO A 9 -16.48 10.80 6.87
CA PRO A 9 -17.88 10.40 6.83
C PRO A 9 -18.17 9.45 7.99
N SER A 10 -19.32 9.64 8.64
CA SER A 10 -19.84 8.70 9.64
C SER A 10 -20.22 7.39 8.95
N GLY A 11 -19.30 6.45 8.89
CA GLY A 11 -19.48 5.17 8.22
C GLY A 11 -18.40 4.15 8.61
N PRO A 12 -18.55 2.89 8.17
CA PRO A 12 -17.53 1.88 8.46
C PRO A 12 -16.20 2.24 7.78
N ILE A 13 -15.09 1.97 8.48
CA ILE A 13 -13.74 2.17 7.94
C ILE A 13 -13.58 1.40 6.62
N ALA A 14 -13.18 2.11 5.57
CA ALA A 14 -12.95 1.54 4.26
C ALA A 14 -11.80 0.52 4.29
N ASN A 15 -11.99 -0.56 3.59
CA ASN A 15 -11.00 -1.61 3.44
C ASN A 15 -10.42 -1.60 2.03
N SER A 16 -9.14 -1.91 1.91
CA SER A 16 -8.53 -2.13 0.61
C SER A 16 -9.32 -3.14 -0.23
N PHE A 17 -9.43 -2.86 -1.51
CA PHE A 17 -10.00 -3.76 -2.52
C PHE A 17 -9.03 -4.87 -2.93
N LEU A 18 -7.72 -4.69 -2.66
CA LEU A 18 -6.66 -5.57 -3.10
C LEU A 18 -6.19 -6.52 -1.99
N ASN A 19 -6.10 -7.80 -2.31
CA ASN A 19 -5.37 -8.75 -1.48
C ASN A 19 -3.87 -8.55 -1.73
N TRP A 20 -3.15 -8.11 -0.72
CA TRP A 20 -1.71 -7.85 -0.80
C TRP A 20 -1.03 -8.39 0.44
N ALA A 21 0.06 -9.13 0.27
CA ALA A 21 0.82 -9.67 1.39
C ALA A 21 1.47 -8.52 2.19
N GLY A 22 1.47 -8.62 3.52
CA GLY A 22 2.01 -7.58 4.39
C GLY A 22 1.07 -6.40 4.64
N SER A 23 -0.23 -6.51 4.30
CA SER A 23 -1.20 -5.43 4.54
C SER A 23 -1.21 -4.95 6.00
N LYS A 24 -1.05 -3.65 6.20
CA LYS A 24 -0.96 -2.98 7.52
C LYS A 24 -2.31 -2.61 8.13
N ARG A 25 -3.34 -3.45 7.89
CA ARG A 25 -4.68 -3.22 8.46
C ARG A 25 -4.70 -3.25 10.00
N SER A 26 -3.91 -4.14 10.62
CA SER A 26 -3.76 -4.21 12.08
C SER A 26 -3.08 -2.98 12.63
N VAL A 27 -2.04 -2.50 11.96
CA VAL A 27 -1.32 -1.26 12.31
C VAL A 27 -2.27 -0.07 12.21
N ALA A 28 -2.99 0.07 11.10
CA ALA A 28 -3.98 1.13 10.93
C ALA A 28 -5.03 1.12 12.06
N LYS A 29 -5.59 -0.06 12.37
CA LYS A 29 -6.56 -0.21 13.46
C LYS A 29 -5.98 0.16 14.83
N HIS A 30 -4.70 -0.09 15.06
CA HIS A 30 -4.04 0.26 16.32
C HIS A 30 -3.76 1.76 16.39
N LEU A 31 -3.09 2.32 15.39
CA LEU A 31 -2.65 3.71 15.39
C LEU A 31 -3.80 4.72 15.31
N LEU A 32 -4.84 4.41 14.54
CA LEU A 32 -5.98 5.33 14.39
C LEU A 32 -6.93 5.36 15.59
N ARG A 33 -6.60 4.64 16.68
CA ARG A 33 -7.19 4.87 18.01
C ARG A 33 -6.59 6.07 18.73
N HIS A 34 -5.43 6.51 18.29
CA HIS A 34 -4.75 7.70 18.81
C HIS A 34 -5.05 8.90 17.92
N GLN A 35 -5.05 10.07 18.49
CA GLN A 35 -5.17 11.30 17.70
C GLN A 35 -3.87 11.54 16.93
N LEU A 36 -4.00 11.83 15.65
CA LEU A 36 -2.87 12.25 14.83
C LEU A 36 -2.61 13.75 14.95
N PRO A 37 -1.38 14.20 14.77
CA PRO A 37 -1.09 15.64 14.65
C PRO A 37 -1.86 16.22 13.46
N THR A 38 -2.10 17.51 13.46
CA THR A 38 -2.63 18.22 12.30
C THR A 38 -1.63 18.13 11.16
N PHE A 39 -2.05 17.69 9.98
CA PHE A 39 -1.21 17.58 8.80
C PHE A 39 -1.89 18.21 7.56
N GLU A 40 -1.09 18.60 6.57
CA GLU A 40 -1.58 19.23 5.34
C GLU A 40 -1.87 18.19 4.26
N ASN A 41 -0.89 17.40 3.87
CA ASN A 41 -1.03 16.35 2.86
C ASN A 41 -0.63 14.99 3.44
N TYR A 42 -1.04 13.94 2.76
CA TYR A 42 -0.70 12.56 3.12
C TYR A 42 0.18 11.93 2.05
N HIS A 43 1.22 11.21 2.46
CA HIS A 43 2.13 10.49 1.57
C HIS A 43 2.28 9.02 1.98
N GLU A 44 2.23 8.11 1.00
CA GLU A 44 2.47 6.68 1.18
C GLU A 44 3.44 6.20 0.08
N PRO A 45 4.79 6.28 0.31
CA PRO A 45 5.82 5.94 -0.68
C PRO A 45 5.92 4.45 -1.02
N PHE A 46 5.30 3.60 -0.21
CA PHE A 46 5.21 2.15 -0.38
C PHE A 46 3.75 1.73 -0.25
N LEU A 47 2.95 2.06 -1.27
CA LEU A 47 1.48 1.95 -1.22
C LEU A 47 0.98 0.54 -0.88
N GLY A 48 1.57 -0.50 -1.47
CA GLY A 48 1.10 -1.87 -1.28
C GLY A 48 -0.41 -2.01 -1.43
N SER A 49 -1.10 -2.47 -0.38
CA SER A 49 -2.57 -2.55 -0.41
C SER A 49 -3.28 -1.22 -0.18
N GLY A 50 -2.60 -0.16 0.21
CA GLY A 50 -3.19 1.11 0.66
C GLY A 50 -4.05 0.99 1.93
N ALA A 51 -3.81 -0.04 2.75
CA ALA A 51 -4.67 -0.32 3.90
C ALA A 51 -4.69 0.82 4.91
N PHE A 52 -3.56 1.50 5.11
CA PHE A 52 -3.47 2.65 6.01
C PHE A 52 -4.18 3.86 5.41
N PHE A 53 -3.95 4.15 4.12
CA PHE A 53 -4.64 5.21 3.39
C PHE A 53 -6.16 5.09 3.48
N PHE A 54 -6.74 3.89 3.18
CA PHE A 54 -8.19 3.71 3.21
C PHE A 54 -8.77 3.90 4.61
N ALA A 55 -8.08 3.41 5.64
CA ALA A 55 -8.50 3.61 7.01
C ALA A 55 -8.42 5.10 7.41
N LEU A 56 -7.30 5.76 7.10
CA LEU A 56 -7.09 7.17 7.39
C LEU A 56 -8.12 8.05 6.70
N SER A 57 -8.35 7.85 5.40
CA SER A 57 -9.30 8.64 4.59
C SER A 57 -10.76 8.43 4.97
N SER A 58 -11.07 7.38 5.73
CA SER A 58 -12.39 7.18 6.33
C SER A 58 -12.62 8.04 7.57
N LEU A 59 -11.56 8.46 8.24
CA LEU A 59 -11.63 9.21 9.50
C LEU A 59 -11.33 10.70 9.31
N TYR A 60 -10.46 11.03 8.36
CA TYR A 60 -9.96 12.38 8.16
C TYR A 60 -10.17 12.87 6.73
N LYS A 61 -10.59 14.13 6.57
CA LYS A 61 -10.53 14.82 5.28
C LYS A 61 -9.07 15.18 4.99
N MET A 62 -8.59 14.73 3.85
CA MET A 62 -7.25 15.07 3.37
C MET A 62 -7.39 15.96 2.12
N PRO A 63 -6.73 17.12 2.09
CA PRO A 63 -6.76 18.00 0.89
C PRO A 63 -6.14 17.29 -0.32
N ARG A 64 -5.02 16.59 -0.12
CA ARG A 64 -4.29 15.81 -1.12
C ARG A 64 -3.69 14.56 -0.48
N ALA A 65 -3.65 13.47 -1.24
CA ALA A 65 -2.88 12.28 -0.91
C ALA A 65 -1.96 11.94 -2.09
N VAL A 66 -0.68 11.67 -1.82
CA VAL A 66 0.29 11.17 -2.80
C VAL A 66 0.58 9.71 -2.47
N LEU A 67 0.07 8.81 -3.30
CA LEU A 67 0.19 7.37 -3.14
C LEU A 67 1.16 6.85 -4.19
N SER A 68 2.25 6.27 -3.80
CA SER A 68 3.24 5.79 -4.76
C SER A 68 3.73 4.39 -4.47
N ASP A 69 4.07 3.69 -5.51
CA ASP A 69 4.72 2.40 -5.45
C ASP A 69 5.60 2.22 -6.67
N ARG A 70 6.72 1.57 -6.49
CA ARG A 70 7.61 1.22 -7.59
C ARG A 70 7.00 0.18 -8.52
N ASN A 71 6.06 -0.63 -8.02
CA ASN A 71 5.34 -1.61 -8.81
C ASN A 71 4.33 -0.91 -9.73
N ARG A 72 4.68 -0.80 -11.02
CA ARG A 72 3.83 -0.17 -12.03
C ARG A 72 2.48 -0.84 -12.20
N HIS A 73 2.40 -2.17 -12.03
CA HIS A 73 1.12 -2.89 -12.11
C HIS A 73 0.21 -2.50 -10.96
N LEU A 74 0.78 -2.32 -9.76
CA LEU A 74 0.05 -1.88 -8.59
C LEU A 74 -0.47 -0.45 -8.79
N ALA A 75 0.41 0.50 -9.10
CA ALA A 75 0.01 1.89 -9.30
C ALA A 75 -1.03 2.04 -10.42
N SER A 76 -0.86 1.35 -11.57
CA SER A 76 -1.85 1.37 -12.65
C SER A 76 -3.18 0.72 -12.28
N THR A 77 -3.18 -0.27 -11.38
CA THR A 77 -4.41 -0.89 -10.85
C THR A 77 -5.18 0.10 -9.98
N PHE A 78 -4.50 0.81 -9.07
CA PHE A 78 -5.12 1.86 -8.28
C PHE A 78 -5.65 3.00 -9.16
N GLN A 79 -4.89 3.41 -10.18
CA GLN A 79 -5.31 4.44 -11.12
C GLN A 79 -6.57 4.02 -11.90
N ALA A 80 -6.65 2.78 -12.38
CA ALA A 80 -7.82 2.27 -13.08
C ALA A 80 -9.07 2.21 -12.18
N VAL A 81 -8.90 1.77 -10.92
CA VAL A 81 -9.99 1.78 -9.92
C VAL A 81 -10.45 3.21 -9.61
N LYS A 82 -9.54 4.17 -9.56
CA LYS A 82 -9.86 5.58 -9.37
C LYS A 82 -10.67 6.14 -10.55
N GLU A 83 -10.25 5.86 -11.79
CA GLU A 83 -10.77 6.50 -13.00
C GLU A 83 -12.04 5.83 -13.54
N ASP A 84 -12.07 4.49 -13.55
CA ASP A 84 -13.18 3.72 -14.13
C ASP A 84 -13.50 2.46 -13.31
N PRO A 85 -14.03 2.61 -12.08
CA PRO A 85 -14.38 1.49 -11.22
C PRO A 85 -15.43 0.55 -11.84
N GLU A 86 -16.34 1.07 -12.65
CA GLU A 86 -17.41 0.28 -13.26
C GLU A 86 -16.87 -0.71 -14.32
N SER A 87 -15.90 -0.29 -15.12
CA SER A 87 -15.25 -1.20 -16.07
C SER A 87 -14.42 -2.26 -15.35
N VAL A 88 -13.73 -1.90 -14.25
CA VAL A 88 -13.02 -2.88 -13.41
C VAL A 88 -14.00 -3.91 -12.84
N ILE A 89 -15.17 -3.46 -12.34
CA ILE A 89 -16.21 -4.36 -11.81
C ILE A 89 -16.75 -5.29 -12.90
N ARG A 90 -17.01 -4.78 -14.12
CA ARG A 90 -17.45 -5.61 -15.26
C ARG A 90 -16.44 -6.72 -15.58
N SER A 91 -15.17 -6.39 -15.64
CA SER A 91 -14.10 -7.36 -15.93
C SER A 91 -13.95 -8.37 -14.78
N LEU A 92 -14.09 -7.94 -13.52
CA LEU A 92 -14.10 -8.85 -12.37
C LEU A 92 -15.25 -9.84 -12.40
N ARG A 93 -16.43 -9.45 -12.87
CA ARG A 93 -17.59 -10.37 -13.07
C ARG A 93 -17.25 -11.46 -14.09
N LEU A 94 -16.55 -11.11 -15.18
CA LEU A 94 -16.08 -12.11 -16.16
C LEU A 94 -15.07 -13.07 -15.53
N HIS A 95 -14.13 -12.57 -14.73
CA HIS A 95 -13.17 -13.43 -14.03
C HIS A 95 -13.85 -14.35 -13.00
N GLU A 96 -14.93 -13.89 -12.34
CA GLU A 96 -15.72 -14.72 -11.44
C GLU A 96 -16.41 -15.88 -12.18
N LEU A 97 -16.93 -15.65 -13.37
CA LEU A 97 -17.61 -16.66 -14.21
C LEU A 97 -16.62 -17.66 -14.82
N LEU A 98 -15.42 -17.21 -15.20
CA LEU A 98 -14.43 -17.99 -15.91
C LEU A 98 -13.39 -18.65 -15.00
N ASP A 99 -13.48 -18.47 -13.68
CA ASP A 99 -12.47 -18.92 -12.70
C ASP A 99 -12.09 -20.38 -12.87
N SER A 100 -10.89 -20.60 -13.39
CA SER A 100 -10.31 -21.91 -13.69
C SER A 100 -8.79 -21.82 -13.75
N GLU A 101 -8.09 -22.95 -13.77
CA GLU A 101 -6.64 -23.02 -13.97
C GLU A 101 -6.23 -22.40 -15.32
N VAL A 102 -6.97 -22.75 -16.37
CA VAL A 102 -6.71 -22.24 -17.74
C VAL A 102 -6.91 -20.72 -17.80
N HIS A 103 -7.98 -20.21 -17.16
CA HIS A 103 -8.23 -18.78 -17.09
C HIS A 103 -7.13 -18.04 -16.31
N PHE A 104 -6.72 -18.56 -15.15
CA PHE A 104 -5.62 -17.99 -14.38
C PHE A 104 -4.32 -17.89 -15.18
N ALA A 105 -3.95 -18.97 -15.90
CA ALA A 105 -2.77 -18.97 -16.77
C ALA A 105 -2.91 -17.96 -17.93
N GLY A 106 -4.11 -17.79 -18.49
CA GLY A 106 -4.43 -16.78 -19.49
C GLY A 106 -4.18 -15.36 -18.96
N ILE A 107 -4.73 -15.05 -17.79
CA ILE A 107 -4.53 -13.74 -17.14
C ILE A 107 -3.05 -13.44 -16.87
N LEU A 108 -2.26 -14.43 -16.43
CA LEU A 108 -0.82 -14.21 -16.25
C LEU A 108 -0.10 -13.90 -17.57
N ARG A 109 -0.49 -14.52 -18.67
CA ARG A 109 0.05 -14.19 -20.02
C ARG A 109 -0.29 -12.74 -20.40
N ASP A 110 -1.54 -12.32 -20.17
CA ASP A 110 -1.99 -10.96 -20.50
C ASP A 110 -1.31 -9.92 -19.63
N LEU A 111 -1.13 -10.18 -18.34
CA LEU A 111 -0.38 -9.33 -17.43
C LEU A 111 1.10 -9.20 -17.81
N ASN A 112 1.68 -10.23 -18.43
CA ASN A 112 3.05 -10.21 -18.95
C ASN A 112 3.17 -9.59 -20.35
N ASN A 113 2.07 -9.15 -20.96
CA ASN A 113 2.12 -8.48 -22.25
C ASN A 113 2.71 -7.07 -22.09
N HIS A 114 3.91 -6.86 -22.67
CA HIS A 114 4.66 -5.62 -22.53
C HIS A 114 3.97 -4.39 -23.16
N LYS A 115 3.08 -4.57 -24.15
CA LYS A 115 2.39 -3.46 -24.84
C LYS A 115 1.45 -2.66 -23.92
N THR A 116 0.97 -3.29 -22.84
CA THR A 116 0.00 -2.69 -21.91
C THR A 116 0.54 -2.53 -20.48
N LYS A 117 1.84 -2.79 -20.28
CA LYS A 117 2.47 -2.71 -18.97
C LYS A 117 2.44 -1.29 -18.41
N GLY A 118 1.86 -1.12 -17.21
CA GLY A 118 1.83 0.16 -16.50
C GLY A 118 0.82 1.18 -17.02
N THR A 119 -0.12 0.79 -17.91
CA THR A 119 -1.25 1.64 -18.30
C THR A 119 -2.43 1.46 -17.33
N ALA A 120 -3.15 2.53 -17.06
CA ALA A 120 -4.41 2.49 -16.30
C ALA A 120 -5.50 1.85 -17.20
N ASN A 121 -5.54 0.51 -17.19
CA ASN A 121 -6.47 -0.28 -17.99
C ASN A 121 -7.34 -1.12 -17.06
N PRO A 122 -8.68 -0.98 -17.11
CA PRO A 122 -9.60 -1.70 -16.22
C PRO A 122 -9.49 -3.22 -16.30
N ASP A 123 -9.28 -3.80 -17.49
CA ASP A 123 -9.16 -5.26 -17.65
C ASP A 123 -7.88 -5.77 -17.00
N ARG A 124 -6.78 -5.04 -17.13
CA ARG A 124 -5.52 -5.37 -16.44
C ARG A 124 -5.64 -5.24 -14.94
N ALA A 125 -6.31 -4.19 -14.46
CA ALA A 125 -6.57 -3.99 -13.04
C ALA A 125 -7.40 -5.15 -12.46
N ALA A 126 -8.48 -5.53 -13.15
CA ALA A 126 -9.29 -6.69 -12.79
C ALA A 126 -8.47 -8.00 -12.81
N GLY A 127 -7.63 -8.18 -13.84
CA GLY A 127 -6.72 -9.31 -13.96
C GLY A 127 -5.72 -9.39 -12.79
N MET A 128 -5.14 -8.27 -12.36
CA MET A 128 -4.25 -8.23 -11.19
C MET A 128 -5.00 -8.57 -9.90
N ILE A 129 -6.19 -7.99 -9.69
CA ILE A 129 -7.03 -8.26 -8.51
C ILE A 129 -7.39 -9.75 -8.45
N TYR A 130 -7.82 -10.33 -9.58
CA TYR A 130 -8.13 -11.76 -9.71
C TYR A 130 -6.91 -12.63 -9.45
N ALA A 131 -5.79 -12.37 -10.12
CA ALA A 131 -4.57 -13.17 -10.01
C ALA A 131 -4.05 -13.20 -8.57
N LEU A 132 -4.02 -12.05 -7.87
CA LEU A 132 -3.63 -11.96 -6.46
C LEU A 132 -4.61 -12.72 -5.55
N ALA A 133 -5.91 -12.63 -5.79
CA ALA A 133 -6.91 -13.31 -4.98
C ALA A 133 -6.80 -14.83 -5.11
N GLN A 134 -6.41 -15.35 -6.27
CA GLN A 134 -6.28 -16.77 -6.56
C GLN A 134 -4.85 -17.31 -6.39
N SER A 135 -3.85 -16.44 -6.19
CA SER A 135 -2.47 -16.86 -5.98
C SER A 135 -2.21 -17.36 -4.57
N PHE A 136 -1.16 -18.16 -4.42
CA PHE A 136 -0.67 -18.65 -3.14
C PHE A 136 -0.23 -17.47 -2.25
N HIS A 137 -0.83 -17.32 -1.08
CA HIS A 137 -0.60 -16.25 -0.11
C HIS A 137 -0.76 -14.81 -0.63
N SER A 138 -1.35 -14.59 -1.80
CA SER A 138 -1.49 -13.27 -2.43
C SER A 138 -0.14 -12.53 -2.57
N PHE A 139 0.95 -13.27 -2.77
CA PHE A 139 2.25 -12.70 -3.06
C PHE A 139 2.35 -12.29 -4.52
N TRP A 140 2.69 -11.03 -4.75
CA TRP A 140 3.14 -10.58 -6.06
C TRP A 140 4.62 -10.87 -6.21
N TYR A 141 4.98 -11.50 -7.32
CA TYR A 141 6.36 -11.84 -7.62
C TYR A 141 6.71 -11.44 -9.05
N GLU A 142 7.78 -10.66 -9.19
CA GLU A 142 8.40 -10.38 -10.47
C GLU A 142 9.80 -11.01 -10.51
N THR A 143 10.09 -11.72 -11.58
CA THR A 143 11.43 -12.23 -11.86
C THR A 143 12.39 -11.08 -12.18
N PRO A 144 13.73 -11.27 -12.12
CA PRO A 144 14.70 -10.21 -12.41
C PRO A 144 14.57 -9.58 -13.81
N ASP A 145 14.04 -10.33 -14.79
CA ASP A 145 13.68 -9.83 -16.13
C ASP A 145 12.33 -9.12 -16.18
N GLY A 146 11.66 -8.94 -15.04
CA GLY A 146 10.42 -8.21 -14.91
C GLY A 146 9.16 -8.97 -15.33
N ARG A 147 9.22 -10.31 -15.40
CA ARG A 147 8.05 -11.16 -15.65
C ARG A 147 7.29 -11.43 -14.36
N ILE A 148 5.98 -11.34 -14.42
CA ILE A 148 5.09 -11.75 -13.34
C ILE A 148 5.04 -13.28 -13.29
N SER A 149 5.33 -13.85 -12.12
CA SER A 149 5.32 -15.29 -11.89
C SER A 149 4.55 -15.59 -10.61
N LEU A 150 3.28 -15.94 -10.75
CA LEU A 150 2.39 -16.28 -9.63
C LEU A 150 1.98 -17.75 -9.75
N SER A 151 1.97 -18.44 -8.61
CA SER A 151 1.42 -19.79 -8.52
C SER A 151 -0.02 -19.72 -8.02
N ARG A 152 -0.94 -20.36 -8.72
CA ARG A 152 -2.31 -20.55 -8.22
C ARG A 152 -2.30 -21.40 -6.96
N ARG A 153 -3.23 -21.17 -6.06
CA ARG A 153 -3.42 -22.03 -4.88
C ARG A 153 -3.72 -23.46 -5.31
N SER A 154 -3.15 -24.45 -4.62
CA SER A 154 -3.41 -25.86 -4.90
C SER A 154 -4.87 -26.29 -4.65
N ASN A 155 -5.56 -25.60 -3.73
CA ASN A 155 -6.98 -25.80 -3.45
C ASN A 155 -7.68 -24.43 -3.45
N PRO A 156 -7.95 -23.85 -4.63
CA PRO A 156 -8.55 -22.53 -4.75
C PRO A 156 -10.03 -22.59 -4.36
N LYS A 157 -10.44 -21.64 -3.53
CA LYS A 157 -11.87 -21.36 -3.35
C LYS A 157 -12.36 -20.61 -4.59
N PRO A 158 -13.64 -20.74 -4.97
CA PRO A 158 -14.22 -19.94 -6.06
C PRO A 158 -13.92 -18.46 -5.85
N PHE A 159 -13.53 -17.79 -6.91
CA PHE A 159 -13.29 -16.35 -6.87
C PHE A 159 -14.58 -15.60 -6.56
N ARG A 160 -14.57 -14.79 -5.52
CA ARG A 160 -15.70 -13.96 -5.09
C ARG A 160 -15.22 -12.53 -4.88
N PRO A 161 -15.27 -11.70 -5.94
CA PRO A 161 -14.84 -10.32 -5.85
C PRO A 161 -15.75 -9.50 -4.95
N LYS A 162 -15.18 -8.54 -4.24
CA LYS A 162 -15.91 -7.61 -3.39
C LYS A 162 -16.14 -6.30 -4.15
N PHE A 163 -17.17 -6.28 -4.98
CA PHE A 163 -17.47 -5.15 -5.85
C PHE A 163 -17.69 -3.84 -5.07
N ASP A 164 -18.35 -3.92 -3.92
CA ASP A 164 -18.53 -2.81 -3.00
C ASP A 164 -17.23 -2.11 -2.64
N ARG A 165 -16.16 -2.89 -2.44
CA ARG A 165 -14.85 -2.32 -2.11
C ARG A 165 -14.22 -1.56 -3.27
N ILE A 166 -14.48 -1.94 -4.52
CA ILE A 166 -14.01 -1.20 -5.70
C ILE A 166 -14.68 0.17 -5.74
N SER A 167 -16.02 0.20 -5.62
CA SER A 167 -16.79 1.45 -5.64
C SER A 167 -16.40 2.37 -4.47
N VAL A 168 -16.28 1.82 -3.26
CA VAL A 168 -15.83 2.60 -2.10
C VAL A 168 -14.42 3.13 -2.30
N ALA A 169 -13.49 2.28 -2.80
CA ALA A 169 -12.11 2.69 -3.02
C ALA A 169 -12.00 3.85 -4.02
N SER A 170 -12.77 3.85 -5.11
CA SER A 170 -12.75 4.93 -6.10
C SER A 170 -13.12 6.28 -5.49
N VAL A 171 -14.06 6.31 -4.57
CA VAL A 171 -14.46 7.53 -3.85
C VAL A 171 -13.31 8.07 -2.99
N HIS A 172 -12.63 7.19 -2.23
CA HIS A 172 -11.48 7.58 -1.42
C HIS A 172 -10.28 8.02 -2.28
N LEU A 173 -10.08 7.38 -3.43
CA LEU A 173 -8.98 7.69 -4.36
C LEU A 173 -9.21 8.96 -5.17
N ALA A 174 -10.41 9.53 -5.21
CA ALA A 174 -10.78 10.62 -6.12
C ALA A 174 -9.80 11.81 -6.06
N LYS A 175 -9.28 12.15 -4.89
CA LYS A 175 -8.32 13.26 -4.68
C LYS A 175 -6.88 12.77 -4.53
N ALA A 176 -6.61 11.47 -4.64
CA ALA A 176 -5.26 10.95 -4.54
C ALA A 176 -4.51 11.09 -5.87
N GLU A 177 -3.27 11.50 -5.80
CA GLU A 177 -2.29 11.38 -6.88
C GLU A 177 -1.62 10.01 -6.77
N ILE A 178 -1.63 9.21 -7.83
CA ILE A 178 -1.09 7.86 -7.83
C ILE A 178 0.12 7.81 -8.76
N LEU A 179 1.27 7.45 -8.22
CA LEU A 179 2.55 7.52 -8.92
C LEU A 179 3.24 6.15 -8.97
N ALA A 180 3.73 5.79 -10.15
CA ALA A 180 4.56 4.61 -10.36
C ALA A 180 6.05 4.97 -10.26
N VAL A 181 6.51 5.36 -9.07
CA VAL A 181 7.87 5.86 -8.83
C VAL A 181 8.55 5.16 -7.66
N ASP A 182 9.87 5.27 -7.61
CA ASP A 182 10.67 4.82 -6.46
C ASP A 182 10.42 5.74 -5.25
N PHE A 183 10.54 5.21 -4.02
CA PHE A 183 10.38 5.99 -2.79
C PHE A 183 11.27 7.23 -2.74
N LYS A 184 12.47 7.18 -3.35
CA LYS A 184 13.40 8.32 -3.42
C LYS A 184 12.79 9.51 -4.14
N GLU A 185 12.05 9.24 -5.22
CA GLU A 185 11.33 10.29 -5.95
C GLU A 185 10.07 10.74 -5.20
N SER A 186 9.36 9.79 -4.61
CA SER A 186 8.18 10.10 -3.80
C SER A 186 8.50 10.99 -2.60
N MET A 187 9.57 10.70 -1.87
CA MET A 187 9.98 11.48 -0.69
C MET A 187 10.41 12.92 -1.02
N LYS A 188 10.78 13.23 -2.27
CA LYS A 188 11.05 14.62 -2.72
C LYS A 188 9.80 15.50 -2.77
N LEU A 189 8.62 14.89 -2.77
CA LEU A 189 7.33 15.60 -2.82
C LEU A 189 6.79 15.94 -1.43
N VAL A 190 7.43 15.44 -0.39
CA VAL A 190 7.04 15.65 1.01
C VAL A 190 7.44 17.05 1.45
N LEU A 191 6.53 17.72 2.12
CA LEU A 191 6.70 19.09 2.62
C LEU A 191 6.57 19.14 4.14
N PRO A 192 7.01 20.23 4.80
CA PRO A 192 6.74 20.46 6.22
C PRO A 192 5.24 20.34 6.54
N ASN A 193 4.91 19.79 7.71
CA ASN A 193 3.54 19.51 8.17
C ASN A 193 2.78 18.44 7.36
N ASP A 194 3.40 17.74 6.44
CA ASP A 194 2.79 16.56 5.83
C ASP A 194 2.83 15.35 6.77
N LEU A 195 1.95 14.37 6.55
CA LEU A 195 1.99 13.06 7.20
C LEU A 195 2.49 12.01 6.20
N VAL A 196 3.54 11.29 6.56
CA VAL A 196 4.11 10.21 5.74
C VAL A 196 3.95 8.87 6.46
N PHE A 197 3.34 7.90 5.78
CA PHE A 197 3.27 6.51 6.23
C PHE A 197 4.23 5.64 5.41
N ILE A 198 5.16 4.98 6.09
CA ILE A 198 6.23 4.17 5.48
C ILE A 198 6.10 2.71 5.90
N ASP A 199 5.87 1.83 4.94
CA ASP A 199 5.87 0.38 5.09
C ASP A 199 6.77 -0.25 4.03
N ALA A 200 8.07 -0.03 4.19
CA ALA A 200 9.08 -0.53 3.26
C ALA A 200 9.22 -2.07 3.33
N PRO A 201 9.67 -2.74 2.25
CA PRO A 201 9.95 -4.17 2.28
C PRO A 201 11.01 -4.51 3.34
N TYR A 202 10.71 -5.46 4.24
CA TYR A 202 11.62 -5.84 5.33
C TYR A 202 12.83 -6.62 4.83
N LEU A 203 14.01 -6.27 5.34
CA LEU A 203 15.25 -7.01 5.08
C LEU A 203 15.30 -8.26 5.95
N LYS A 204 15.46 -9.42 5.35
CA LYS A 204 15.69 -10.66 6.10
C LYS A 204 17.16 -10.93 6.35
N LYS A 205 17.47 -11.34 7.56
CA LYS A 205 18.85 -11.63 8.07
C LYS A 205 19.45 -12.84 7.42
N HIS A 206 19.26 -13.47 6.45
CA HIS A 206 19.97 -14.66 5.88
C HIS A 206 19.19 -15.54 4.89
N ASP A 207 18.17 -15.04 4.21
CA ASP A 207 17.46 -15.93 3.31
C ASP A 207 17.72 -15.62 1.83
N LYS A 208 18.64 -16.40 1.23
CA LYS A 208 18.89 -16.38 -0.21
C LYS A 208 17.69 -16.88 -1.03
N SER A 209 16.71 -17.49 -0.36
CA SER A 209 15.53 -18.13 -0.96
C SER A 209 14.24 -17.33 -0.78
N ASP A 210 14.28 -16.06 -0.32
CA ASP A 210 13.07 -15.28 -0.13
C ASP A 210 12.39 -14.97 -1.47
N PRO A 211 11.24 -15.59 -1.77
CA PRO A 211 10.55 -15.40 -3.05
C PRO A 211 9.80 -14.06 -3.14
N ARG A 212 9.91 -13.17 -2.13
CA ARG A 212 9.14 -11.93 -2.06
C ARG A 212 9.79 -10.82 -2.87
N PHE A 213 9.70 -10.94 -4.18
CA PHE A 213 10.05 -9.88 -5.11
C PHE A 213 8.79 -9.14 -5.54
N TYR A 214 8.45 -8.07 -4.85
CA TYR A 214 7.35 -7.18 -5.26
C TYR A 214 7.64 -6.46 -6.58
N THR A 215 8.92 -6.37 -6.94
CA THR A 215 9.40 -5.79 -8.21
C THR A 215 10.68 -6.50 -8.66
N ALA A 216 11.04 -6.38 -9.94
CA ALA A 216 12.26 -6.96 -10.48
C ALA A 216 13.55 -6.50 -9.77
N LYS A 217 13.55 -5.32 -9.14
CA LYS A 217 14.67 -4.80 -8.35
C LYS A 217 14.36 -4.92 -6.85
N ARG A 218 15.21 -5.58 -6.10
CA ARG A 218 15.06 -5.76 -4.64
C ARG A 218 15.24 -4.44 -3.89
N PHE A 219 14.57 -4.34 -2.75
CA PHE A 219 14.90 -3.37 -1.71
C PHE A 219 16.14 -3.88 -0.96
N THR A 220 17.17 -3.08 -0.88
CA THR A 220 18.49 -3.45 -0.35
C THR A 220 18.78 -2.73 0.97
N ARG A 221 19.88 -3.11 1.63
CA ARG A 221 20.37 -2.39 2.81
C ARG A 221 20.70 -0.93 2.49
N LEU A 222 21.31 -0.67 1.35
CA LEU A 222 21.59 0.71 0.90
C LEU A 222 20.30 1.51 0.68
N ASP A 223 19.22 0.86 0.21
CA ASP A 223 17.92 1.53 0.09
C ASP A 223 17.33 1.83 1.48
N LEU A 224 17.53 0.97 2.48
CA LEU A 224 17.12 1.25 3.86
C LEU A 224 17.91 2.42 4.46
N GLU A 225 19.21 2.43 4.31
CA GLU A 225 20.08 3.51 4.79
C GLU A 225 19.68 4.86 4.18
N GLU A 226 19.39 4.87 2.87
CA GLU A 226 18.90 6.07 2.18
C GLU A 226 17.49 6.46 2.63
N LEU A 227 16.59 5.49 2.86
CA LEU A 227 15.25 5.76 3.38
C LEU A 227 15.32 6.40 4.77
N ILE A 228 16.14 5.89 5.68
CA ILE A 228 16.36 6.45 7.01
C ILE A 228 16.83 7.91 6.89
N ARG A 229 17.84 8.18 6.06
CA ARG A 229 18.33 9.53 5.83
C ARG A 229 17.25 10.49 5.32
N LEU A 230 16.37 10.02 4.42
CA LEU A 230 15.25 10.82 3.90
C LEU A 230 14.19 11.06 4.98
N VAL A 231 13.93 10.09 5.85
CA VAL A 231 13.02 10.22 7.00
C VAL A 231 13.55 11.25 7.98
N ASP A 232 14.82 11.15 8.39
CA ASP A 232 15.43 12.12 9.31
C ASP A 232 15.38 13.54 8.74
N SER A 233 15.70 13.69 7.46
CA SER A 233 15.61 15.00 6.79
C SER A 233 14.19 15.56 6.80
N ALA A 234 13.19 14.73 6.54
CA ALA A 234 11.78 15.14 6.55
C ALA A 234 11.32 15.54 7.97
N VAL A 235 11.67 14.75 8.99
CA VAL A 235 11.35 15.04 10.39
C VAL A 235 12.01 16.35 10.86
N CYS A 236 13.27 16.58 10.52
CA CYS A 236 13.97 17.85 10.80
C CYS A 236 13.30 19.07 10.15
N GLN A 237 12.57 18.86 9.05
CA GLN A 237 11.80 19.91 8.37
C GLN A 237 10.37 20.08 8.92
N GLY A 238 9.98 19.29 9.94
CA GLY A 238 8.67 19.37 10.56
C GLY A 238 7.60 18.45 9.96
N THR A 239 8.01 17.42 9.21
CA THR A 239 7.10 16.39 8.69
C THR A 239 6.75 15.38 9.78
N HIS A 240 5.51 14.91 9.82
CA HIS A 240 5.07 13.83 10.68
C HIS A 240 5.27 12.48 9.99
N VAL A 241 5.97 11.55 10.64
CA VAL A 241 6.30 10.25 10.04
C VAL A 241 5.79 9.10 10.90
N ILE A 242 5.20 8.11 10.25
CA ILE A 242 4.86 6.79 10.79
C ILE A 242 5.67 5.76 10.02
N PHE A 243 6.61 5.10 10.67
CA PHE A 243 7.54 4.15 10.05
C PHE A 243 7.33 2.74 10.60
N CYS A 244 6.89 1.81 9.74
CA CYS A 244 6.67 0.41 10.10
C CYS A 244 7.91 -0.43 9.80
N TRP A 245 8.31 -1.26 10.77
CA TRP A 245 9.41 -2.20 10.60
C TRP A 245 9.17 -3.50 11.37
N ASN A 246 9.80 -4.59 10.99
CA ASN A 246 9.62 -5.89 11.66
C ASN A 246 10.37 -6.03 12.98
N GLU A 247 11.36 -5.18 13.25
CA GLU A 247 12.11 -5.11 14.50
C GLU A 247 12.35 -3.63 14.87
N LYS A 248 12.56 -3.32 16.14
CA LYS A 248 12.97 -1.98 16.53
C LYS A 248 14.37 -1.74 15.98
N LEU A 249 14.53 -0.66 15.23
CA LEU A 249 15.85 -0.20 14.84
C LEU A 249 16.57 0.35 16.07
N PRO A 250 17.95 0.35 16.08
CA PRO A 250 18.70 0.98 17.16
C PRO A 250 18.25 2.43 17.42
N GLU A 251 18.25 2.86 18.68
CA GLU A 251 17.87 4.23 19.06
C GLU A 251 18.70 5.31 18.36
N THR A 252 19.91 4.95 17.94
CA THR A 252 20.80 5.82 17.15
C THR A 252 20.32 6.05 15.71
N VAL A 253 19.27 5.35 15.26
CA VAL A 253 18.75 5.50 13.89
C VAL A 253 17.83 6.70 13.76
N PHE A 254 17.07 7.00 14.83
CA PHE A 254 16.20 8.16 14.87
C PHE A 254 16.42 8.91 16.19
N ASP A 255 16.80 10.19 16.11
CA ASP A 255 17.16 11.00 17.28
C ASP A 255 15.97 11.33 18.19
N ALA A 256 14.74 11.32 17.67
CA ALA A 256 13.52 11.63 18.40
C ALA A 256 12.36 10.77 17.89
N GLY A 257 11.38 10.53 18.77
CA GLY A 257 10.17 9.78 18.45
C GLY A 257 9.96 8.58 19.36
N THR A 258 8.86 7.86 19.13
CA THR A 258 8.41 6.77 20.00
C THR A 258 8.19 5.48 19.20
N TRP A 259 8.68 4.35 19.71
CA TRP A 259 8.40 3.03 19.19
C TRP A 259 7.15 2.44 19.85
N LEU A 260 6.17 2.06 19.04
CA LEU A 260 4.95 1.38 19.44
C LEU A 260 4.99 -0.09 19.00
N ASP A 261 4.53 -0.99 19.87
CA ASP A 261 4.30 -2.40 19.51
C ASP A 261 2.88 -2.56 18.96
N CYS A 262 2.79 -2.87 17.68
CA CYS A 262 1.52 -3.13 16.99
C CYS A 262 1.32 -4.63 16.68
N GLY A 263 1.87 -5.50 17.52
CA GLY A 263 1.78 -6.95 17.43
C GLY A 263 2.87 -7.54 16.54
N ARG A 264 2.59 -7.74 15.24
CA ARG A 264 3.59 -8.30 14.30
C ARG A 264 4.56 -7.25 13.75
N ASP A 265 4.22 -5.98 13.91
CA ASP A 265 4.98 -4.85 13.40
C ASP A 265 5.37 -3.95 14.57
N ASN A 266 6.60 -3.44 14.56
CA ASN A 266 7.01 -2.31 15.37
C ASN A 266 6.81 -1.04 14.55
N VAL A 267 6.29 0.00 15.17
CA VAL A 267 5.99 1.25 14.49
C VAL A 267 6.67 2.39 15.24
N TRP A 268 7.55 3.07 14.54
CA TRP A 268 8.12 4.31 15.04
C TRP A 268 7.29 5.51 14.55
N ILE A 269 7.06 6.46 15.43
CA ILE A 269 6.36 7.71 15.12
C ILE A 269 7.21 8.89 15.56
N SER A 270 7.28 9.92 14.73
CA SER A 270 8.06 11.15 14.98
C SER A 270 7.35 12.17 15.87
N PHE A 271 6.16 11.84 16.38
CA PHE A 271 5.32 12.72 17.19
C PHE A 271 4.79 11.99 18.43
N ASP A 272 4.40 12.74 19.45
CA ASP A 272 3.81 12.13 20.65
C ASP A 272 2.38 11.67 20.37
N PRO A 273 2.07 10.38 20.57
CA PRO A 273 0.70 9.91 20.47
C PRO A 273 -0.08 10.42 21.69
N LEU A 274 -1.05 11.30 21.47
CA LEU A 274 -2.03 11.54 22.54
C LEU A 274 -2.89 10.29 22.72
N VAL A 275 -2.79 9.72 23.90
CA VAL A 275 -3.64 8.61 24.35
C VAL A 275 -4.96 9.22 24.80
N GLU A 276 -6.00 9.14 23.95
CA GLU A 276 -7.37 8.92 24.42
C GLU A 276 -8.32 8.62 23.26
N GLY A 277 -8.93 7.53 23.40
CA GLY A 277 -10.04 6.86 22.88
C GLY A 277 -10.92 7.56 21.85
N LEU A 278 -10.83 7.10 20.60
CA LEU A 278 -11.82 7.37 19.57
C LEU A 278 -12.10 6.12 18.71
N LEU A 279 -12.27 4.94 19.34
CA LEU A 279 -12.97 3.81 18.70
C LEU A 279 -13.72 3.01 19.75
#